data_12490642210b7c5962fa86dcba153a9a
#
_entry.id   12490642210b7c5962fa86dcba153a9a
#
_cell.length_a   1.000
_cell.length_b   1.000
_cell.length_c   1.000
_cell.angle_alpha   90.00
_cell.angle_beta   90.00
_cell.angle_gamma   90.00
#
_symmetry.space_group_name_H-M   'P 1'
#
loop_
_entity.id
_entity.type
_entity.pdbx_description
1 polymer ?
#
loop_
_entity_poly.entity_id
_entity_poly.type
_entity_poly.pdbx_seq_one_letter_code
_entity_poly.pdbx_strand_id
1 'polypeptide(L)'
;MFKTIRNALKTPDVRKKLLYTLILIVVFRLGCYITVPGVDSFQLAEVLNNQGIASLIDLISGGASSRLSIFAMSISPYITASIVIQLLGMVIPSLERLTKEGGEEGRNKINRYTKLLTVVLALIEGLGIYLSYRSSGIFVDTTFITGATVVLSLMAGTALLMWLGDQITSKGIGNGISIIIFVGIVAGLPSAITTIWNLIFGVGAFSTTGLLIALAIIIGAIILVAGVVFVQQAERRVPVQYSKRVVGRKMVGAQNTNIPLKLAMAGVMPVIFASSFMTFPAMIIQMFNPNIQEQAGFWNVIYNFSIATSTSSVAIGYSIANAIVYLLLIVGFTYFY
;
A
#
# COMPACT_ATOMS: atom_id res chain seq x y z
N MET A 1 26.15 6.38 11.63
CA MET A 1 25.30 5.39 10.97
C MET A 1 26.02 4.10 10.56
N PHE A 2 27.11 4.13 9.79
CA PHE A 2 27.81 2.89 9.37
C PHE A 2 28.36 2.02 10.53
N LYS A 3 28.84 2.63 11.62
CA LYS A 3 29.28 1.89 12.84
C LYS A 3 28.11 1.15 13.50
N THR A 4 26.94 1.76 13.56
CA THR A 4 25.73 1.17 14.16
C THR A 4 25.24 -0.02 13.35
N ILE A 5 25.16 0.09 12.01
CA ILE A 5 24.79 -0.99 11.12
C ILE A 5 25.80 -2.16 11.22
N ARG A 6 27.10 -1.86 11.23
CA ARG A 6 28.16 -2.88 11.39
C ARG A 6 28.07 -3.59 12.74
N ASN A 7 27.75 -2.88 13.82
CA ASN A 7 27.58 -3.47 15.14
C ASN A 7 26.31 -4.31 15.23
N ALA A 8 25.20 -3.88 14.62
CA ALA A 8 23.98 -4.66 14.52
C ALA A 8 24.19 -5.98 13.77
N LEU A 9 24.95 -5.98 12.67
CA LEU A 9 25.29 -7.18 11.91
C LEU A 9 26.25 -8.13 12.66
N LYS A 10 27.00 -7.64 13.67
CA LYS A 10 27.85 -8.48 14.52
C LYS A 10 27.07 -9.25 15.57
N THR A 11 25.88 -8.76 15.96
CA THR A 11 25.02 -9.41 16.96
C THR A 11 24.32 -10.60 16.32
N PRO A 12 24.52 -11.86 16.78
CA PRO A 12 24.03 -13.07 16.09
C PRO A 12 22.49 -13.10 15.98
N ASP A 13 21.77 -12.60 16.98
CA ASP A 13 20.30 -12.59 16.99
C ASP A 13 19.72 -11.61 15.97
N VAL A 14 20.31 -10.42 15.85
CA VAL A 14 19.87 -9.42 14.87
C VAL A 14 20.19 -9.91 13.45
N ARG A 15 21.35 -10.53 13.25
CA ARG A 15 21.75 -11.11 11.97
C ARG A 15 20.78 -12.21 11.52
N LYS A 16 20.37 -13.11 12.42
CA LYS A 16 19.39 -14.17 12.11
C LYS A 16 18.05 -13.59 11.68
N LYS A 17 17.55 -12.59 12.41
CA LYS A 17 16.29 -11.91 12.08
C LYS A 17 16.37 -11.15 10.75
N LEU A 18 17.48 -10.48 10.47
CA LEU A 18 17.73 -9.80 9.18
C LEU A 18 17.74 -10.78 8.02
N LEU A 19 18.51 -11.89 8.14
CA LEU A 19 18.56 -12.92 7.10
C LEU A 19 17.19 -13.54 6.86
N TYR A 20 16.45 -13.84 7.92
CA TYR A 20 15.09 -14.39 7.80
C TYR A 20 14.16 -13.43 7.04
N THR A 21 14.17 -12.14 7.39
CA THR A 21 13.38 -11.11 6.69
C THR A 21 13.79 -11.02 5.23
N LEU A 22 15.09 -11.03 4.93
CA LEU A 22 15.60 -10.93 3.57
C LEU A 22 15.19 -12.15 2.71
N ILE A 23 15.27 -13.38 3.27
CA ILE A 23 14.81 -14.58 2.58
C ILE A 23 13.32 -14.49 2.24
N LEU A 24 12.46 -14.03 3.18
CA LEU A 24 11.04 -13.89 2.92
C LEU A 24 10.73 -12.81 1.88
N ILE A 25 11.52 -11.72 1.85
CA ILE A 25 11.44 -10.70 0.79
C ILE A 25 11.78 -11.30 -0.58
N VAL A 26 12.82 -12.14 -0.65
CA VAL A 26 13.17 -12.84 -1.91
C VAL A 26 12.04 -13.75 -2.36
N VAL A 27 11.45 -14.53 -1.44
CA VAL A 27 10.28 -15.37 -1.74
C VAL A 27 9.10 -14.55 -2.26
N PHE A 28 8.81 -13.40 -1.63
CA PHE A 28 7.80 -12.48 -2.11
C PHE A 28 8.10 -12.01 -3.55
N ARG A 29 9.33 -11.58 -3.81
CA ARG A 29 9.73 -11.11 -5.16
C ARG A 29 9.64 -12.20 -6.21
N LEU A 30 10.05 -13.42 -5.90
CA LEU A 30 9.89 -14.57 -6.80
C LEU A 30 8.42 -14.83 -7.12
N GLY A 31 7.53 -14.78 -6.13
CA GLY A 31 6.09 -14.93 -6.34
C GLY A 31 5.46 -13.85 -7.23
N CYS A 32 6.02 -12.62 -7.27
CA CYS A 32 5.56 -11.57 -8.19
C CYS A 32 5.83 -11.88 -9.67
N TYR A 33 6.70 -12.86 -9.97
CA TYR A 33 7.00 -13.30 -11.35
C TYR A 33 6.21 -14.53 -11.78
N ILE A 34 5.53 -15.21 -10.85
CA ILE A 34 4.72 -16.39 -11.16
C ILE A 34 3.34 -15.92 -11.60
N THR A 35 3.07 -16.03 -12.91
CA THR A 35 1.76 -15.66 -13.49
C THR A 35 0.67 -16.66 -13.07
N VAL A 36 -0.56 -16.17 -12.96
CA VAL A 36 -1.73 -17.01 -12.68
C VAL A 36 -1.95 -17.98 -13.84
N PRO A 37 -2.23 -19.27 -13.59
CA PRO A 37 -2.50 -20.24 -14.64
C PRO A 37 -3.69 -19.82 -15.52
N GLY A 38 -3.56 -19.98 -16.85
CA GLY A 38 -4.60 -19.62 -17.83
C GLY A 38 -4.56 -18.18 -18.31
N VAL A 39 -3.55 -17.40 -17.95
CA VAL A 39 -3.32 -16.02 -18.43
C VAL A 39 -2.29 -16.03 -19.56
N ASP A 40 -2.63 -15.41 -20.68
CA ASP A 40 -1.68 -15.14 -21.77
C ASP A 40 -0.92 -13.83 -21.48
N SER A 41 0.35 -13.97 -21.13
CA SER A 41 1.22 -12.85 -20.74
C SER A 41 1.46 -11.85 -21.89
N PHE A 42 1.34 -12.29 -23.15
CA PHE A 42 1.56 -11.43 -24.33
C PHE A 42 0.35 -10.50 -24.53
N GLN A 43 -0.87 -11.05 -24.53
CA GLN A 43 -2.10 -10.27 -24.68
C GLN A 43 -2.31 -9.34 -23.48
N LEU A 44 -1.93 -9.78 -22.27
CA LEU A 44 -1.97 -8.96 -21.08
C LEU A 44 -1.11 -7.69 -21.21
N ALA A 45 0.13 -7.81 -21.71
CA ALA A 45 1.01 -6.67 -21.91
C ALA A 45 0.44 -5.65 -22.91
N GLU A 46 -0.23 -6.10 -23.96
CA GLU A 46 -0.87 -5.24 -24.97
C GLU A 46 -2.07 -4.48 -24.38
N VAL A 47 -2.93 -5.15 -23.63
CA VAL A 47 -4.10 -4.54 -22.98
C VAL A 47 -3.69 -3.52 -21.92
N LEU A 48 -2.68 -3.82 -21.10
CA LEU A 48 -2.20 -2.92 -20.06
C LEU A 48 -1.50 -1.67 -20.58
N ASN A 49 -0.78 -1.77 -21.70
CA ASN A 49 -0.18 -0.60 -22.34
C ASN A 49 -1.24 0.41 -22.84
N ASN A 50 -2.43 -0.07 -23.18
CA ASN A 50 -3.55 0.76 -23.63
C ASN A 50 -4.40 1.33 -22.48
N GLN A 51 -4.29 0.78 -21.27
CA GLN A 51 -5.05 1.21 -20.08
C GLN A 51 -4.13 1.83 -19.04
N GLY A 52 -4.09 3.16 -18.94
CA GLY A 52 -3.25 3.90 -17.99
C GLY A 52 -3.51 3.64 -16.49
N ILE A 53 -4.49 2.78 -16.15
CA ILE A 53 -4.93 2.47 -14.77
C ILE A 53 -3.97 1.51 -14.07
N ALA A 54 -3.32 0.62 -14.83
CA ALA A 54 -2.41 -0.38 -14.28
C ALA A 54 -1.23 0.22 -13.51
N SER A 55 -0.86 1.47 -13.79
CA SER A 55 0.36 2.07 -13.26
C SER A 55 0.34 2.34 -11.75
N LEU A 56 -0.79 2.75 -11.15
CA LEU A 56 -0.84 3.07 -9.70
C LEU A 56 -0.93 1.80 -8.84
N ILE A 57 -1.78 0.84 -9.23
CA ILE A 57 -1.88 -0.45 -8.54
C ILE A 57 -0.56 -1.23 -8.71
N ASP A 58 0.05 -1.13 -9.87
CA ASP A 58 1.31 -1.78 -10.17
C ASP A 58 2.48 -1.21 -9.36
N LEU A 59 2.44 0.08 -9.06
CA LEU A 59 3.43 0.74 -8.21
C LEU A 59 3.42 0.18 -6.78
N ILE A 60 2.24 -0.13 -6.22
CA ILE A 60 2.09 -0.72 -4.88
C ILE A 60 2.38 -2.22 -4.90
N SER A 61 2.01 -2.92 -5.97
CA SER A 61 2.25 -4.36 -6.14
C SER A 61 3.68 -4.71 -6.58
N GLY A 62 4.47 -3.70 -6.97
CA GLY A 62 5.85 -3.88 -7.43
C GLY A 62 5.98 -4.67 -8.73
N GLY A 63 5.09 -4.44 -9.70
CA GLY A 63 5.05 -5.10 -10.99
C GLY A 63 4.29 -6.42 -11.01
N ALA A 64 3.63 -6.79 -9.90
CA ALA A 64 2.87 -8.03 -9.81
C ALA A 64 1.51 -7.94 -10.51
N SER A 65 0.89 -6.75 -10.52
CA SER A 65 -0.41 -6.50 -11.13
C SER A 65 -0.33 -6.49 -12.66
N SER A 66 0.70 -5.84 -13.22
CA SER A 66 0.92 -5.78 -14.66
C SER A 66 1.25 -7.13 -15.31
N ARG A 67 1.57 -8.14 -14.49
CA ARG A 67 1.82 -9.53 -14.95
C ARG A 67 0.71 -10.49 -14.58
N LEU A 68 -0.37 -10.02 -13.95
CA LEU A 68 -1.38 -10.87 -13.33
C LEU A 68 -0.73 -12.06 -12.60
N SER A 69 0.26 -11.75 -11.75
CA SER A 69 0.93 -12.78 -10.95
C SER A 69 0.01 -13.26 -9.82
N ILE A 70 0.39 -14.33 -9.15
CA ILE A 70 -0.34 -14.84 -7.97
C ILE A 70 -0.48 -13.74 -6.90
N PHE A 71 0.47 -12.78 -6.85
CA PHE A 71 0.45 -11.64 -5.94
C PHE A 71 -0.09 -10.34 -6.58
N ALA A 72 -0.86 -10.42 -7.67
CA ALA A 72 -1.39 -9.25 -8.36
C ALA A 72 -2.24 -8.34 -7.49
N MET A 73 -3.04 -8.89 -6.57
CA MET A 73 -3.81 -8.11 -5.60
C MET A 73 -2.96 -7.52 -4.46
N SER A 74 -1.69 -7.94 -4.35
CA SER A 74 -0.80 -7.51 -3.27
C SER A 74 -1.43 -7.71 -1.87
N ILE A 75 -1.28 -6.74 -0.97
CA ILE A 75 -1.86 -6.72 0.38
C ILE A 75 -3.15 -5.89 0.43
N SER A 76 -3.66 -5.40 -0.73
CA SER A 76 -4.87 -4.56 -0.80
C SER A 76 -6.07 -5.14 -0.02
N PRO A 77 -6.47 -6.42 -0.20
CA PRO A 77 -7.60 -6.99 0.53
C PRO A 77 -7.40 -6.98 2.05
N TYR A 78 -6.16 -7.17 2.52
CA TYR A 78 -5.85 -7.14 3.96
C TYR A 78 -5.95 -5.71 4.52
N ILE A 79 -5.47 -4.72 3.78
CA ILE A 79 -5.56 -3.31 4.20
C ILE A 79 -7.03 -2.92 4.32
N THR A 80 -7.84 -3.22 3.29
CA THR A 80 -9.29 -2.95 3.30
C THR A 80 -9.99 -3.67 4.45
N ALA A 81 -9.69 -4.94 4.69
CA ALA A 81 -10.23 -5.71 5.82
C ALA A 81 -9.86 -5.08 7.17
N SER A 82 -8.62 -4.63 7.32
CA SER A 82 -8.14 -3.98 8.54
C SER A 82 -8.89 -2.68 8.82
N ILE A 83 -9.12 -1.86 7.79
CA ILE A 83 -9.92 -0.63 7.88
C ILE A 83 -11.35 -0.95 8.32
N VAL A 84 -11.99 -1.90 7.63
CA VAL A 84 -13.39 -2.29 7.93
C VAL A 84 -13.51 -2.77 9.38
N ILE A 85 -12.61 -3.62 9.84
CA ILE A 85 -12.63 -4.12 11.24
C ILE A 85 -12.38 -2.99 12.24
N GLN A 86 -11.49 -2.04 11.94
CA GLN A 86 -11.24 -0.88 12.81
C GLN A 86 -12.45 0.04 12.90
N LEU A 87 -13.12 0.33 11.77
CA LEU A 87 -14.35 1.12 11.74
C LEU A 87 -15.50 0.41 12.45
N LEU A 88 -15.67 -0.89 12.21
CA LEU A 88 -16.68 -1.72 12.90
C LEU A 88 -16.40 -1.81 14.41
N GLY A 89 -15.13 -1.78 14.81
CA GLY A 89 -14.72 -1.76 16.21
C GLY A 89 -15.19 -0.55 16.99
N MET A 90 -15.58 0.55 16.31
CA MET A 90 -16.17 1.73 16.95
C MET A 90 -17.71 1.70 16.97
N VAL A 91 -18.31 1.05 15.98
CA VAL A 91 -19.77 0.99 15.83
C VAL A 91 -20.36 -0.18 16.64
N ILE A 92 -19.63 -1.30 16.69
CA ILE A 92 -20.09 -2.53 17.35
C ILE A 92 -19.50 -2.62 18.77
N PRO A 93 -20.34 -2.49 19.83
CA PRO A 93 -19.85 -2.50 21.23
C PRO A 93 -19.07 -3.76 21.62
N SER A 94 -19.40 -4.91 21.02
CA SER A 94 -18.67 -6.17 21.27
C SER A 94 -17.23 -6.14 20.74
N LEU A 95 -16.98 -5.50 19.59
CA LEU A 95 -15.65 -5.32 19.03
C LEU A 95 -14.87 -4.22 19.78
N GLU A 96 -15.57 -3.17 20.22
CA GLU A 96 -14.98 -2.10 21.02
C GLU A 96 -14.43 -2.65 22.35
N ARG A 97 -15.19 -3.50 23.05
CA ARG A 97 -14.72 -4.16 24.28
C ARG A 97 -13.50 -5.04 24.03
N LEU A 98 -13.49 -5.80 22.93
CA LEU A 98 -12.32 -6.61 22.54
C LEU A 98 -11.08 -5.76 22.28
N THR A 99 -11.25 -4.55 21.72
CA THR A 99 -10.14 -3.65 21.42
C THR A 99 -9.60 -2.97 22.67
N LYS A 100 -10.49 -2.50 23.57
CA LYS A 100 -10.11 -1.70 24.75
C LYS A 100 -9.80 -2.54 25.97
N GLU A 101 -10.58 -3.60 26.22
CA GLU A 101 -10.53 -4.39 27.45
C GLU A 101 -9.88 -5.76 27.26
N GLY A 102 -9.81 -6.27 26.01
CA GLY A 102 -9.37 -7.63 25.69
C GLY A 102 -7.85 -7.88 25.77
N GLY A 103 -7.02 -6.86 25.96
CA GLY A 103 -5.56 -7.01 26.03
C GLY A 103 -4.96 -7.75 24.82
N GLU A 104 -4.02 -8.67 25.05
CA GLU A 104 -3.41 -9.49 23.99
C GLU A 104 -4.39 -10.48 23.37
N GLU A 105 -5.28 -11.06 24.16
CA GLU A 105 -6.27 -12.02 23.65
C GLU A 105 -7.29 -11.33 22.73
N GLY A 106 -7.74 -10.13 23.09
CA GLY A 106 -8.62 -9.31 22.26
C GLY A 106 -7.97 -8.94 20.93
N ARG A 107 -6.70 -8.52 20.95
CA ARG A 107 -5.93 -8.24 19.74
C ARG A 107 -5.80 -9.46 18.83
N ASN A 108 -5.56 -10.63 19.40
CA ASN A 108 -5.46 -11.87 18.63
C ASN A 108 -6.80 -12.26 17.98
N LYS A 109 -7.94 -12.05 18.67
CA LYS A 109 -9.28 -12.26 18.11
C LYS A 109 -9.57 -11.28 16.97
N ILE A 110 -9.25 -9.99 17.14
CA ILE A 110 -9.41 -8.98 16.09
C ILE A 110 -8.56 -9.32 14.87
N ASN A 111 -7.28 -9.69 15.06
CA ASN A 111 -6.43 -10.16 13.97
C ASN A 111 -7.02 -11.36 13.24
N ARG A 112 -7.65 -12.29 13.94
CA ARG A 112 -8.31 -13.44 13.33
C ARG A 112 -9.51 -13.04 12.48
N TYR A 113 -10.34 -12.09 12.96
CA TYR A 113 -11.46 -11.55 12.18
C TYR A 113 -10.97 -10.79 10.95
N THR A 114 -9.92 -9.98 11.08
CA THR A 114 -9.31 -9.30 9.94
C THR A 114 -8.83 -10.29 8.88
N LYS A 115 -8.18 -11.38 9.26
CA LYS A 115 -7.72 -12.42 8.34
C LYS A 115 -8.87 -13.13 7.63
N LEU A 116 -9.94 -13.46 8.34
CA LEU A 116 -11.14 -14.07 7.74
C LEU A 116 -11.78 -13.11 6.73
N LEU A 117 -11.95 -11.85 7.10
CA LEU A 117 -12.50 -10.83 6.22
C LEU A 117 -11.60 -10.59 5.00
N THR A 118 -10.26 -10.64 5.18
CA THR A 118 -9.30 -10.56 4.07
C THR A 118 -9.54 -11.63 3.01
N VAL A 119 -9.77 -12.87 3.43
CA VAL A 119 -10.02 -13.98 2.49
C VAL A 119 -11.32 -13.77 1.71
N VAL A 120 -12.37 -13.28 2.38
CA VAL A 120 -13.66 -12.98 1.73
C VAL A 120 -13.49 -11.81 0.74
N LEU A 121 -12.81 -10.73 1.13
CA LEU A 121 -12.54 -9.60 0.24
C LEU A 121 -11.63 -10.01 -0.93
N ALA A 122 -10.62 -10.83 -0.68
CA ALA A 122 -9.75 -11.35 -1.75
C ALA A 122 -10.52 -12.19 -2.78
N LEU A 123 -11.54 -12.93 -2.34
CA LEU A 123 -12.42 -13.65 -3.25
C LEU A 123 -13.25 -12.67 -4.11
N ILE A 124 -13.84 -11.64 -3.50
CA ILE A 124 -14.63 -10.63 -4.20
C ILE A 124 -13.74 -9.84 -5.19
N GLU A 125 -12.56 -9.41 -4.75
CA GLU A 125 -11.60 -8.70 -5.59
C GLU A 125 -11.08 -9.57 -6.74
N GLY A 126 -10.77 -10.84 -6.47
CA GLY A 126 -10.35 -11.79 -7.48
C GLY A 126 -11.44 -12.06 -8.54
N LEU A 127 -12.70 -12.17 -8.11
CA LEU A 127 -13.85 -12.25 -9.04
C LEU A 127 -13.96 -10.97 -9.87
N GLY A 128 -13.81 -9.80 -9.26
CA GLY A 128 -13.83 -8.51 -9.95
C GLY A 128 -12.75 -8.43 -11.04
N ILE A 129 -11.51 -8.83 -10.73
CA ILE A 129 -10.41 -8.88 -11.68
C ILE A 129 -10.71 -9.85 -12.83
N TYR A 130 -11.16 -11.06 -12.52
CA TYR A 130 -11.51 -12.05 -13.55
C TYR A 130 -12.61 -11.54 -14.49
N LEU A 131 -13.69 -10.98 -13.94
CA LEU A 131 -14.81 -10.46 -14.74
C LEU A 131 -14.38 -9.26 -15.59
N SER A 132 -13.55 -8.38 -15.07
CA SER A 132 -13.04 -7.19 -15.79
C SER A 132 -12.19 -7.56 -17.02
N TYR A 133 -11.39 -8.62 -16.90
CA TYR A 133 -10.50 -9.02 -17.99
C TYR A 133 -11.05 -10.15 -18.85
N ARG A 134 -12.22 -10.70 -18.53
CA ARG A 134 -12.82 -11.82 -19.28
C ARG A 134 -13.11 -11.47 -20.74
N SER A 135 -13.55 -10.24 -21.01
CA SER A 135 -13.86 -9.75 -22.37
C SER A 135 -12.63 -9.29 -23.16
N SER A 136 -11.48 -9.09 -22.49
CA SER A 136 -10.27 -8.54 -23.10
C SER A 136 -9.39 -9.59 -23.80
N GLY A 137 -9.81 -10.85 -23.83
CA GLY A 137 -9.06 -11.93 -24.50
C GLY A 137 -7.76 -12.36 -23.82
N ILE A 138 -7.50 -11.90 -22.61
CA ILE A 138 -6.27 -12.20 -21.84
C ILE A 138 -6.24 -13.66 -21.35
N PHE A 139 -7.40 -14.29 -21.20
CA PHE A 139 -7.47 -15.67 -20.76
C PHE A 139 -7.51 -16.61 -21.96
N VAL A 140 -6.70 -17.66 -21.90
CA VAL A 140 -6.62 -18.71 -22.94
C VAL A 140 -7.99 -19.32 -23.18
N ASP A 141 -8.75 -19.60 -22.12
CA ASP A 141 -10.11 -20.12 -22.15
C ASP A 141 -11.01 -19.36 -21.18
N THR A 142 -12.27 -19.10 -21.56
CA THR A 142 -13.27 -18.44 -20.71
C THR A 142 -14.19 -19.43 -20.00
N THR A 143 -13.71 -20.65 -19.74
CA THR A 143 -14.45 -21.71 -19.08
C THR A 143 -14.61 -21.40 -17.59
N PHE A 144 -15.69 -21.92 -16.95
CA PHE A 144 -15.91 -21.77 -15.51
C PHE A 144 -14.70 -22.27 -14.67
N ILE A 145 -14.05 -23.33 -15.11
CA ILE A 145 -12.86 -23.91 -14.44
C ILE A 145 -11.70 -22.92 -14.47
N THR A 146 -11.44 -22.28 -15.60
CA THR A 146 -10.38 -21.25 -15.72
C THR A 146 -10.68 -20.06 -14.80
N GLY A 147 -11.94 -19.60 -14.76
CA GLY A 147 -12.34 -18.53 -13.84
C GLY A 147 -12.12 -18.91 -12.38
N ALA A 148 -12.55 -20.11 -11.98
CA ALA A 148 -12.34 -20.60 -10.62
C ALA A 148 -10.85 -20.73 -10.29
N THR A 149 -10.02 -21.23 -11.21
CA THR A 149 -8.57 -21.35 -11.02
C THR A 149 -7.91 -19.99 -10.83
N VAL A 150 -8.26 -18.99 -11.63
CA VAL A 150 -7.74 -17.61 -11.53
C VAL A 150 -8.10 -17.02 -10.17
N VAL A 151 -9.38 -17.05 -9.79
CA VAL A 151 -9.87 -16.47 -8.53
C VAL A 151 -9.23 -17.15 -7.32
N LEU A 152 -9.18 -18.48 -7.31
CA LEU A 152 -8.58 -19.25 -6.22
C LEU A 152 -7.06 -19.01 -6.14
N SER A 153 -6.37 -18.86 -7.27
CA SER A 153 -4.94 -18.56 -7.29
C SER A 153 -4.64 -17.20 -6.72
N LEU A 154 -5.41 -16.15 -7.06
CA LEU A 154 -5.29 -14.80 -6.52
C LEU A 154 -5.60 -14.77 -5.02
N MET A 155 -6.67 -15.45 -4.59
CA MET A 155 -7.03 -15.56 -3.18
C MET A 155 -5.94 -16.29 -2.37
N ALA A 156 -5.40 -17.38 -2.90
CA ALA A 156 -4.31 -18.13 -2.27
C ALA A 156 -3.04 -17.29 -2.19
N GLY A 157 -2.74 -16.49 -3.23
CA GLY A 157 -1.64 -15.54 -3.24
C GLY A 157 -1.74 -14.50 -2.13
N THR A 158 -2.92 -13.88 -1.95
CA THR A 158 -3.17 -12.93 -0.87
C THR A 158 -3.04 -13.58 0.51
N ALA A 159 -3.56 -14.80 0.69
CA ALA A 159 -3.42 -15.55 1.93
C ALA A 159 -1.95 -15.88 2.25
N LEU A 160 -1.17 -16.24 1.23
CA LEU A 160 0.27 -16.48 1.35
C LEU A 160 1.02 -15.19 1.72
N LEU A 161 0.69 -14.04 1.11
CA LEU A 161 1.29 -12.75 1.45
C LEU A 161 1.00 -12.35 2.90
N MET A 162 -0.23 -12.54 3.35
CA MET A 162 -0.61 -12.30 4.74
C MET A 162 0.20 -13.18 5.69
N TRP A 163 0.36 -14.46 5.36
CA TRP A 163 1.20 -15.38 6.15
C TRP A 163 2.67 -14.95 6.15
N LEU A 164 3.23 -14.53 4.99
CA LEU A 164 4.59 -13.99 4.91
C LEU A 164 4.77 -12.76 5.80
N GLY A 165 3.81 -11.83 5.77
CA GLY A 165 3.79 -10.65 6.65
C GLY A 165 3.79 -11.01 8.13
N ASP A 166 2.97 -11.98 8.53
CA ASP A 166 2.95 -12.50 9.90
C ASP A 166 4.28 -13.14 10.32
N GLN A 167 4.90 -13.93 9.44
CA GLN A 167 6.20 -14.54 9.70
C GLN A 167 7.31 -13.48 9.87
N ILE A 168 7.32 -12.44 9.05
CA ILE A 168 8.27 -11.33 9.19
C ILE A 168 8.03 -10.61 10.52
N THR A 169 6.79 -10.35 10.90
CA THR A 169 6.44 -9.66 12.15
C THR A 169 6.83 -10.49 13.37
N SER A 170 6.62 -11.81 13.34
CA SER A 170 6.88 -12.68 14.49
C SER A 170 8.36 -13.08 14.65
N LYS A 171 9.05 -13.36 13.56
CA LYS A 171 10.43 -13.92 13.57
C LYS A 171 11.47 -12.99 12.93
N GLY A 172 11.03 -11.96 12.21
CA GLY A 172 11.90 -11.02 11.51
C GLY A 172 12.10 -9.73 12.28
N ILE A 173 12.18 -8.61 11.54
CA ILE A 173 12.38 -7.26 12.06
C ILE A 173 11.20 -6.38 11.64
N GLY A 174 10.61 -5.67 12.60
CA GLY A 174 9.57 -4.68 12.35
C GLY A 174 8.21 -5.26 11.95
N ASN A 175 7.37 -4.44 11.33
CA ASN A 175 6.06 -4.86 10.84
C ASN A 175 6.18 -5.45 9.44
N GLY A 176 5.88 -6.76 9.30
CA GLY A 176 6.06 -7.50 8.04
C GLY A 176 5.20 -6.96 6.90
N ILE A 177 3.97 -6.53 7.18
CA ILE A 177 3.07 -5.95 6.17
C ILE A 177 3.67 -4.66 5.60
N SER A 178 4.16 -3.77 6.48
CA SER A 178 4.82 -2.53 6.07
C SER A 178 6.09 -2.79 5.25
N ILE A 179 6.84 -3.83 5.58
CA ILE A 179 8.04 -4.22 4.83
C ILE A 179 7.67 -4.73 3.43
N ILE A 180 6.61 -5.53 3.29
CA ILE A 180 6.17 -6.02 1.98
C ILE A 180 5.70 -4.85 1.09
N ILE A 181 4.92 -3.90 1.65
CA ILE A 181 4.52 -2.69 0.92
C ILE A 181 5.75 -1.88 0.50
N PHE A 182 6.69 -1.66 1.41
CA PHE A 182 7.94 -0.93 1.12
C PHE A 182 8.73 -1.59 -0.01
N VAL A 183 8.89 -2.92 0.03
CA VAL A 183 9.60 -3.67 -1.01
C VAL A 183 8.85 -3.60 -2.35
N GLY A 184 7.51 -3.61 -2.34
CA GLY A 184 6.69 -3.39 -3.54
C GLY A 184 7.02 -2.04 -4.18
N ILE A 185 6.99 -0.95 -3.40
CA ILE A 185 7.28 0.40 -3.89
C ILE A 185 8.72 0.52 -4.40
N VAL A 186 9.70 0.04 -3.63
CA VAL A 186 11.13 0.08 -4.00
C VAL A 186 11.41 -0.71 -5.28
N ALA A 187 10.64 -1.74 -5.55
CA ALA A 187 10.77 -2.53 -6.76
C ALA A 187 10.43 -1.78 -8.05
N GLY A 188 9.68 -0.69 -7.96
CA GLY A 188 9.42 0.23 -9.08
C GLY A 188 10.59 1.18 -9.39
N LEU A 189 11.57 1.33 -8.49
CA LEU A 189 12.71 2.24 -8.71
C LEU A 189 13.53 1.93 -9.97
N PRO A 190 13.89 0.68 -10.30
CA PRO A 190 14.63 0.39 -11.53
C PRO A 190 13.89 0.85 -12.79
N SER A 191 12.57 0.65 -12.86
CA SER A 191 11.76 1.11 -14.00
C SER A 191 11.68 2.64 -14.06
N ALA A 192 11.58 3.32 -12.94
CA ALA A 192 11.64 4.77 -12.89
C ALA A 192 13.00 5.32 -13.38
N ILE A 193 14.10 4.68 -13.00
CA ILE A 193 15.45 5.04 -13.48
C ILE A 193 15.56 4.85 -14.99
N THR A 194 15.07 3.73 -15.54
CA THR A 194 15.08 3.50 -17.01
C THR A 194 14.20 4.51 -17.74
N THR A 195 13.08 4.93 -17.19
CA THR A 195 12.22 5.97 -17.75
C THR A 195 12.93 7.32 -17.78
N ILE A 196 13.61 7.70 -16.70
CA ILE A 196 14.42 8.93 -16.64
C ILE A 196 15.58 8.86 -17.66
N TRP A 197 16.22 7.71 -17.76
CA TRP A 197 17.29 7.50 -18.74
C TRP A 197 16.79 7.68 -20.19
N ASN A 198 15.64 7.09 -20.50
CA ASN A 198 15.02 7.22 -21.82
C ASN A 198 14.53 8.66 -22.12
N LEU A 199 14.15 9.42 -21.10
CA LEU A 199 13.83 10.84 -21.22
C LEU A 199 15.06 11.69 -21.66
N ILE A 200 16.25 11.34 -21.14
CA ILE A 200 17.50 12.05 -21.42
C ILE A 200 18.08 11.65 -22.77
N PHE A 201 18.16 10.34 -23.01
CA PHE A 201 18.87 9.79 -24.16
C PHE A 201 17.96 9.34 -25.30
N GLY A 202 16.61 9.48 -25.22
CA GLY A 202 15.63 9.25 -26.28
C GLY A 202 16.01 8.16 -27.29
N VAL A 203 15.33 8.03 -28.39
CA VAL A 203 15.71 7.08 -29.46
C VAL A 203 16.93 7.61 -30.20
N GLY A 204 18.13 7.52 -29.57
CA GLY A 204 19.42 7.76 -30.20
C GLY A 204 19.95 9.21 -30.25
N ALA A 205 19.27 10.18 -29.59
CA ALA A 205 19.72 11.56 -29.50
C ALA A 205 19.60 12.13 -28.07
N PHE A 206 20.64 12.84 -27.64
CA PHE A 206 20.61 13.58 -26.37
C PHE A 206 19.59 14.72 -26.44
N SER A 207 18.62 14.72 -25.51
CA SER A 207 17.61 15.77 -25.42
C SER A 207 17.91 16.69 -24.24
N THR A 208 18.25 17.96 -24.54
CA THR A 208 18.46 18.98 -23.52
C THR A 208 17.20 19.23 -22.69
N THR A 209 16.03 19.19 -23.33
CA THR A 209 14.74 19.30 -22.63
C THR A 209 14.51 18.11 -21.72
N GLY A 210 14.83 16.89 -22.18
CA GLY A 210 14.74 15.67 -21.36
C GLY A 210 15.65 15.72 -20.14
N LEU A 211 16.87 16.26 -20.28
CA LEU A 211 17.79 16.47 -19.16
C LEU A 211 17.22 17.45 -18.12
N LEU A 212 16.66 18.58 -18.54
CA LEU A 212 16.06 19.55 -17.64
C LEU A 212 14.87 18.97 -16.86
N ILE A 213 14.01 18.20 -17.54
CA ILE A 213 12.87 17.52 -16.91
C ILE A 213 13.36 16.46 -15.92
N ALA A 214 14.33 15.64 -16.27
CA ALA A 214 14.93 14.65 -15.41
C ALA A 214 15.54 15.26 -14.16
N LEU A 215 16.27 16.37 -14.31
CA LEU A 215 16.87 17.10 -13.20
C LEU A 215 15.80 17.71 -12.27
N ALA A 216 14.73 18.26 -12.85
CA ALA A 216 13.59 18.79 -12.08
C ALA A 216 12.88 17.67 -11.28
N ILE A 217 12.70 16.47 -11.87
CA ILE A 217 12.12 15.31 -11.19
C ILE A 217 13.00 14.87 -10.01
N ILE A 218 14.32 14.75 -10.21
CA ILE A 218 15.26 14.32 -9.17
C ILE A 218 15.29 15.34 -8.02
N ILE A 219 15.40 16.64 -8.33
CA ILE A 219 15.40 17.70 -7.33
C ILE A 219 14.07 17.72 -6.57
N GLY A 220 12.94 17.61 -7.28
CA GLY A 220 11.61 17.53 -6.70
C GLY A 220 11.48 16.35 -5.74
N ALA A 221 11.97 15.17 -6.14
CA ALA A 221 11.97 13.98 -5.28
C ALA A 221 12.79 14.18 -4.00
N ILE A 222 13.99 14.77 -4.10
CA ILE A 222 14.84 15.07 -2.94
C ILE A 222 14.15 16.05 -1.99
N ILE A 223 13.56 17.14 -2.52
CA ILE A 223 12.83 18.13 -1.71
C ILE A 223 11.63 17.47 -1.01
N LEU A 224 10.88 16.62 -1.72
CA LEU A 224 9.74 15.92 -1.16
C LEU A 224 10.16 14.99 -0.03
N VAL A 225 11.20 14.17 -0.23
CA VAL A 225 11.71 13.25 0.81
C VAL A 225 12.23 14.05 2.01
N ALA A 226 12.97 15.13 1.79
CA ALA A 226 13.45 16.00 2.86
C ALA A 226 12.29 16.62 3.66
N GLY A 227 11.24 17.09 2.98
CA GLY A 227 10.02 17.62 3.61
C GLY A 227 9.30 16.59 4.46
N VAL A 228 9.11 15.37 3.93
CA VAL A 228 8.48 14.26 4.67
C VAL A 228 9.29 13.90 5.91
N VAL A 229 10.61 13.76 5.79
CA VAL A 229 11.50 13.45 6.93
C VAL A 229 11.45 14.55 7.97
N PHE A 230 11.44 15.82 7.54
CA PHE A 230 11.34 16.97 8.44
C PHE A 230 10.04 16.94 9.27
N VAL A 231 8.90 16.68 8.62
CA VAL A 231 7.59 16.59 9.30
C VAL A 231 7.51 15.36 10.22
N GLN A 232 8.06 14.21 9.81
CA GLN A 232 8.06 12.99 10.64
C GLN A 232 8.95 13.10 11.88
N GLN A 233 10.05 13.88 11.80
CA GLN A 233 10.94 14.12 12.93
C GLN A 233 10.50 15.27 13.81
N ALA A 234 9.50 16.05 13.38
CA ALA A 234 9.00 17.20 14.14
C ALA A 234 8.30 16.73 15.42
N GLU A 235 8.78 17.24 16.55
CA GLU A 235 8.27 16.95 17.89
C GLU A 235 7.83 18.23 18.58
N ARG A 236 6.62 18.23 19.14
CA ARG A 236 6.17 19.28 20.07
C ARG A 236 6.59 18.90 21.49
N ARG A 237 7.49 19.65 22.07
CA ARG A 237 7.97 19.46 23.45
C ARG A 237 7.05 20.16 24.42
N VAL A 238 6.32 19.41 25.25
CA VAL A 238 5.47 19.96 26.30
C VAL A 238 6.26 19.94 27.61
N PRO A 239 6.52 21.11 28.22
CA PRO A 239 7.25 21.16 29.48
C PRO A 239 6.39 20.58 30.63
N VAL A 240 6.96 19.67 31.40
CA VAL A 240 6.33 19.09 32.58
C VAL A 240 7.06 19.58 33.82
N GLN A 241 6.33 20.17 34.75
CA GLN A 241 6.87 20.58 36.03
C GLN A 241 6.72 19.44 37.02
N TYR A 242 7.83 18.89 37.48
CA TYR A 242 7.84 17.96 38.62
C TYR A 242 7.98 18.74 39.91
N SER A 243 7.24 18.34 40.95
CA SER A 243 7.38 18.89 42.29
C SER A 243 8.78 18.57 42.85
N LYS A 244 9.35 19.55 43.57
CA LYS A 244 10.65 19.39 44.23
C LYS A 244 10.54 18.28 45.26
N ARG A 245 11.40 17.26 45.18
CA ARG A 245 11.47 16.19 46.16
C ARG A 245 12.58 16.48 47.15
N VAL A 246 12.26 16.46 48.42
CA VAL A 246 13.26 16.55 49.48
C VAL A 246 13.74 15.13 49.78
N VAL A 247 15.01 14.86 49.53
CA VAL A 247 15.67 13.60 49.88
C VAL A 247 16.67 13.89 50.99
N GLY A 248 16.26 13.62 52.26
CA GLY A 248 17.02 13.96 53.45
C GLY A 248 17.15 15.46 53.64
N ARG A 249 18.36 15.97 53.89
CA ARG A 249 18.66 17.40 54.07
C ARG A 249 18.94 18.18 52.77
N LYS A 250 18.90 17.52 51.61
CA LYS A 250 19.17 18.17 50.30
C LYS A 250 17.91 18.28 49.47
N MET A 251 17.59 19.49 49.02
CA MET A 251 16.59 19.71 47.97
C MET A 251 17.21 19.32 46.63
N VAL A 252 16.67 18.27 46.03
CA VAL A 252 16.99 17.93 44.64
C VAL A 252 16.11 18.81 43.75
N GLY A 253 16.75 19.68 42.96
CA GLY A 253 16.07 20.62 42.05
C GLY A 253 15.18 19.90 41.06
N ALA A 254 14.06 20.53 40.69
CA ALA A 254 13.17 20.02 39.67
C ALA A 254 13.95 19.91 38.35
N GLN A 255 14.10 18.71 37.79
CA GLN A 255 14.53 18.54 36.43
C GLN A 255 13.37 18.92 35.52
N ASN A 256 13.57 19.95 34.70
CA ASN A 256 12.62 20.27 33.64
C ASN A 256 12.68 19.17 32.58
N THR A 257 11.73 18.24 32.65
CA THR A 257 11.58 17.17 31.66
C THR A 257 10.49 17.56 30.69
N ASN A 258 10.72 17.37 29.40
CA ASN A 258 9.74 17.63 28.35
C ASN A 258 9.17 16.30 27.87
N ILE A 259 7.86 16.24 27.63
CA ILE A 259 7.22 15.11 26.94
C ILE A 259 7.24 15.42 25.46
N PRO A 260 7.99 14.61 24.62
CA PRO A 260 7.99 14.79 23.18
C PRO A 260 6.72 14.19 22.58
N LEU A 261 5.90 15.00 21.93
CA LEU A 261 4.74 14.58 21.15
C LEU A 261 5.10 14.67 19.68
N LYS A 262 5.07 13.55 18.96
CA LYS A 262 5.29 13.54 17.51
C LYS A 262 4.16 14.24 16.78
N LEU A 263 4.49 15.07 15.79
CA LEU A 263 3.50 15.81 15.01
C LEU A 263 2.67 14.89 14.12
N ALA A 264 3.30 13.88 13.51
CA ALA A 264 2.67 12.90 12.64
C ALA A 264 2.55 11.54 13.35
N MET A 265 1.59 11.41 14.28
CA MET A 265 1.37 10.14 15.00
C MET A 265 0.72 9.07 14.13
N ALA A 266 -0.17 9.45 13.22
CA ALA A 266 -0.88 8.53 12.34
C ALA A 266 -0.01 7.91 11.23
N GLY A 267 1.17 8.50 10.94
CA GLY A 267 2.10 7.99 9.93
C GLY A 267 1.50 7.97 8.52
N VAL A 268 1.72 6.87 7.78
CA VAL A 268 1.26 6.67 6.40
C VAL A 268 -0.14 6.05 6.30
N MET A 269 -0.69 5.54 7.42
CA MET A 269 -1.95 4.79 7.44
C MET A 269 -3.14 5.57 6.85
N PRO A 270 -3.38 6.86 7.18
CA PRO A 270 -4.47 7.63 6.60
C PRO A 270 -4.42 7.72 5.07
N VAL A 271 -3.23 7.81 4.48
CA VAL A 271 -3.04 7.88 3.03
C VAL A 271 -3.44 6.55 2.37
N ILE A 272 -3.01 5.42 2.96
CA ILE A 272 -3.34 4.09 2.47
C ILE A 272 -4.85 3.83 2.59
N PHE A 273 -5.48 4.28 3.69
CA PHE A 273 -6.92 4.13 3.89
C PHE A 273 -7.73 4.98 2.90
N ALA A 274 -7.34 6.23 2.70
CA ALA A 274 -7.98 7.10 1.72
C ALA A 274 -7.88 6.51 0.30
N SER A 275 -6.73 5.97 -0.10
CA SER A 275 -6.55 5.35 -1.41
C SER A 275 -7.41 4.09 -1.57
N SER A 276 -7.45 3.21 -0.56
CA SER A 276 -8.31 2.02 -0.59
C SER A 276 -9.79 2.38 -0.65
N PHE A 277 -10.23 3.40 0.10
CA PHE A 277 -11.61 3.87 0.09
C PHE A 277 -12.01 4.46 -1.27
N MET A 278 -11.11 5.17 -1.94
CA MET A 278 -11.35 5.74 -3.27
C MET A 278 -11.40 4.67 -4.36
N THR A 279 -10.57 3.65 -4.29
CA THR A 279 -10.53 2.58 -5.32
C THR A 279 -11.68 1.58 -5.20
N PHE A 280 -12.26 1.40 -4.01
CA PHE A 280 -13.31 0.42 -3.74
C PHE A 280 -14.58 0.60 -4.59
N PRO A 281 -15.18 1.81 -4.76
CA PRO A 281 -16.34 2.01 -5.62
C PRO A 281 -16.06 1.67 -7.09
N ALA A 282 -14.91 2.07 -7.61
CA ALA A 282 -14.52 1.76 -8.98
C ALA A 282 -14.46 0.26 -9.25
N MET A 283 -13.93 -0.48 -8.31
CA MET A 283 -13.79 -1.92 -8.38
C MET A 283 -15.15 -2.63 -8.37
N ILE A 284 -16.09 -2.20 -7.51
CA ILE A 284 -17.47 -2.72 -7.51
C ILE A 284 -18.16 -2.44 -8.84
N ILE A 285 -18.07 -1.22 -9.35
CA ILE A 285 -18.69 -0.83 -10.61
C ILE A 285 -18.13 -1.66 -11.77
N GLN A 286 -16.80 -1.86 -11.82
CA GLN A 286 -16.14 -2.66 -12.85
C GLN A 286 -16.54 -4.13 -12.79
N MET A 287 -16.83 -4.67 -11.60
CA MET A 287 -17.32 -6.04 -11.43
C MET A 287 -18.70 -6.25 -12.07
N PHE A 288 -19.60 -5.26 -11.96
CA PHE A 288 -20.95 -5.34 -12.55
C PHE A 288 -21.00 -4.94 -14.01
N ASN A 289 -20.16 -4.01 -14.44
CA ASN A 289 -20.07 -3.48 -15.80
C ASN A 289 -18.62 -3.41 -16.29
N PRO A 290 -18.07 -4.48 -16.86
CA PRO A 290 -16.69 -4.47 -17.36
C PRO A 290 -16.41 -3.40 -18.41
N ASN A 291 -17.38 -3.05 -19.24
CA ASN A 291 -17.28 -2.05 -20.32
C ASN A 291 -17.77 -0.64 -19.89
N ILE A 292 -17.69 -0.34 -18.59
CA ILE A 292 -18.18 0.96 -18.08
C ILE A 292 -17.46 2.17 -18.66
N GLN A 293 -16.23 2.00 -19.14
CA GLN A 293 -15.44 3.08 -19.73
C GLN A 293 -16.04 3.62 -21.02
N GLU A 294 -16.76 2.78 -21.77
CA GLU A 294 -17.39 3.14 -23.06
C GLU A 294 -18.84 3.66 -22.89
N GLN A 295 -19.43 3.47 -21.72
CA GLN A 295 -20.82 3.83 -21.45
C GLN A 295 -20.92 5.21 -20.80
N ALA A 296 -21.69 6.14 -21.41
CA ALA A 296 -22.03 7.40 -20.77
C ALA A 296 -23.14 7.17 -19.73
N GLY A 297 -22.92 7.53 -18.47
CA GLY A 297 -23.91 7.40 -17.42
C GLY A 297 -23.40 7.75 -16.02
N PHE A 298 -24.30 7.77 -15.04
CA PHE A 298 -23.97 8.09 -13.64
C PHE A 298 -22.86 7.19 -13.08
N TRP A 299 -22.88 5.90 -13.38
CA TRP A 299 -21.87 4.94 -12.93
C TRP A 299 -20.48 5.18 -13.55
N ASN A 300 -20.45 5.64 -14.80
CA ASN A 300 -19.19 6.03 -15.47
C ASN A 300 -18.58 7.27 -14.80
N VAL A 301 -19.41 8.23 -14.37
CA VAL A 301 -18.95 9.42 -13.62
C VAL A 301 -18.29 9.00 -12.31
N ILE A 302 -18.92 8.11 -11.53
CA ILE A 302 -18.36 7.62 -10.27
C ILE A 302 -17.05 6.82 -10.52
N TYR A 303 -17.04 5.99 -11.55
CA TYR A 303 -15.86 5.22 -11.94
C TYR A 303 -14.68 6.13 -12.29
N ASN A 304 -14.88 7.08 -13.21
CA ASN A 304 -13.83 8.02 -13.62
C ASN A 304 -13.40 8.94 -12.47
N PHE A 305 -14.31 9.32 -11.59
CA PHE A 305 -14.01 10.06 -10.37
C PHE A 305 -13.12 9.25 -9.43
N SER A 306 -13.40 7.97 -9.24
CA SER A 306 -12.66 7.10 -8.31
C SER A 306 -11.24 6.77 -8.80
N ILE A 307 -11.04 6.67 -10.12
CA ILE A 307 -9.74 6.27 -10.71
C ILE A 307 -8.90 7.48 -11.14
N ALA A 308 -9.52 8.66 -11.29
CA ALA A 308 -8.85 9.89 -11.76
C ALA A 308 -8.10 9.72 -13.08
N THR A 309 -8.63 8.93 -14.01
CA THR A 309 -8.01 8.68 -15.32
C THR A 309 -8.19 9.88 -16.24
N SER A 310 -7.18 10.70 -16.41
CA SER A 310 -7.24 11.94 -17.14
C SER A 310 -6.57 11.86 -18.52
N THR A 311 -7.37 11.66 -19.56
CA THR A 311 -6.89 11.84 -20.96
C THR A 311 -7.68 12.89 -21.75
N SER A 312 -8.73 13.48 -21.20
CA SER A 312 -9.56 14.49 -21.87
C SER A 312 -9.80 15.72 -20.99
N SER A 313 -10.19 16.86 -21.57
CA SER A 313 -10.46 18.11 -20.84
C SER A 313 -11.57 17.97 -19.74
N VAL A 314 -12.51 17.07 -19.92
CA VAL A 314 -13.53 16.71 -18.92
C VAL A 314 -12.90 15.96 -17.74
N ALA A 315 -11.85 15.19 -18.01
CA ALA A 315 -11.12 14.44 -17.01
C ALA A 315 -10.29 15.32 -16.05
N ILE A 316 -9.88 16.53 -16.45
CA ILE A 316 -9.21 17.48 -15.55
C ILE A 316 -10.13 17.88 -14.39
N GLY A 317 -11.41 18.10 -14.66
CA GLY A 317 -12.40 18.39 -13.62
C GLY A 317 -12.57 17.24 -12.61
N TYR A 318 -12.66 16.01 -13.12
CA TYR A 318 -12.72 14.81 -12.25
C TYR A 318 -11.42 14.60 -11.46
N SER A 319 -10.26 14.86 -12.06
CA SER A 319 -8.96 14.77 -11.39
C SER A 319 -8.83 15.76 -10.23
N ILE A 320 -9.26 17.01 -10.42
CA ILE A 320 -9.24 18.04 -9.36
C ILE A 320 -10.22 17.67 -8.25
N ALA A 321 -11.47 17.28 -8.60
CA ALA A 321 -12.46 16.87 -7.62
C ALA A 321 -12.03 15.63 -6.84
N ASN A 322 -11.43 14.64 -7.52
CA ASN A 322 -10.83 13.47 -6.88
C ASN A 322 -9.72 13.88 -5.89
N ALA A 323 -8.79 14.74 -6.30
CA ALA A 323 -7.71 15.22 -5.45
C ALA A 323 -8.23 15.93 -4.18
N ILE A 324 -9.29 16.74 -4.31
CA ILE A 324 -9.92 17.41 -3.17
C ILE A 324 -10.56 16.40 -2.22
N VAL A 325 -11.35 15.46 -2.74
CA VAL A 325 -11.98 14.42 -1.90
C VAL A 325 -10.94 13.51 -1.26
N TYR A 326 -9.91 13.14 -2.00
CA TYR A 326 -8.79 12.36 -1.48
C TYR A 326 -8.08 13.07 -0.32
N LEU A 327 -7.84 14.38 -0.47
CA LEU A 327 -7.25 15.21 0.58
C LEU A 327 -8.17 15.30 1.80
N LEU A 328 -9.48 15.51 1.60
CA LEU A 328 -10.46 15.53 2.69
C LEU A 328 -10.51 14.18 3.43
N LEU A 329 -10.46 13.06 2.72
CA LEU A 329 -10.39 11.72 3.32
C LEU A 329 -9.10 11.54 4.12
N ILE A 330 -7.94 11.96 3.61
CA ILE A 330 -6.68 11.90 4.36
C ILE A 330 -6.79 12.71 5.66
N VAL A 331 -7.31 13.93 5.59
CA VAL A 331 -7.51 14.78 6.79
C VAL A 331 -8.48 14.09 7.76
N GLY A 332 -9.62 13.59 7.28
CA GLY A 332 -10.59 12.87 8.09
C GLY A 332 -9.98 11.64 8.78
N PHE A 333 -9.28 10.79 8.04
CA PHE A 333 -8.60 9.62 8.63
C PHE A 333 -7.44 9.99 9.55
N THR A 334 -6.76 11.13 9.33
CA THR A 334 -5.71 11.60 10.22
C THR A 334 -6.28 12.06 11.57
N TYR A 335 -7.45 12.73 11.57
CA TYR A 335 -8.14 13.06 12.81
C TYR A 335 -8.74 11.85 13.52
N PHE A 336 -9.08 10.83 12.76
CA PHE A 336 -9.61 9.58 13.27
C PHE A 336 -8.55 8.77 14.04
N TYR A 337 -7.32 8.75 13.56
CA TYR A 337 -6.17 8.04 14.15
C TYR A 337 -5.53 8.80 15.30
#